data_a727a42389463e45869a2691cd4bb552
#
_entry.id   a727a42389463e45869a2691cd4bb552
#
_cell.length_a   1.000
_cell.length_b   1.000
_cell.length_c   1.000
_cell.angle_alpha   90.00
_cell.angle_beta   90.00
_cell.angle_gamma   90.00
#
_symmetry.space_group_name_H-M   'P 1'
#
loop_
_entity.id
_entity.type
_entity.pdbx_description
1 polymer ?
#
loop_
_entity_poly.entity_id
_entity_poly.type
_entity_poly.pdbx_seq_one_letter_code
_entity_poly.pdbx_strand_id
1 'polypeptide(L)'
;VMTSVAAKHAKGKKLKDVIFVTAGQALADAKENGRENVVNGTLGAIHDEDGNLVFLKTVKEEYLGLSDTEHIGYAPIAGVPEFLAAAEKECFGNSRPEGHIRSIATAGGTGGIHHLIHNYTEPGDEVLTADWYWGAYKVICSDIGRTLVTYSLFDEQNNFNHEAFKNRVNELAARQTNVVILFNTPGNNPTGYSIEDKDWDSILNFLKELVAIGRNNVIIGIDVAYLDFSGDREEVRGFFSKFGHLPKAILTCVCYSLSKGFTMYGQRVGAMIGISDDEEIADEFLEINKNTSRATWSNICRPAMRTMANIVADPVKFKAYEEERNSYYQLIRDRADIFKQEAAKVGLPMLPYRGGFFITIPTDSANAICEELKKEHVYVIALAKGIRVAACGIPKFQMTGLAEKIYNAMKRLGKL
;
A
#
# COMPACT_ATOMS: atom_id res chain seq x y z
N VAL A 1 -40.81 -9.30 2.62
CA VAL A 1 -40.22 -8.20 1.86
C VAL A 1 -39.39 -7.38 2.83
N MET A 2 -38.07 -7.35 2.66
CA MET A 2 -37.18 -6.55 3.51
C MET A 2 -37.41 -5.08 3.18
N THR A 3 -37.87 -4.29 4.14
CA THR A 3 -38.03 -2.85 3.98
C THR A 3 -36.69 -2.16 4.21
N SER A 4 -36.24 -1.39 3.23
CA SER A 4 -34.99 -0.61 3.34
C SER A 4 -35.32 0.87 3.35
N VAL A 5 -34.66 1.60 4.24
CA VAL A 5 -34.70 3.08 4.29
C VAL A 5 -33.44 3.71 3.71
N ALA A 6 -32.48 2.89 3.26
CA ALA A 6 -31.27 3.39 2.63
C ALA A 6 -31.56 4.01 1.26
N ALA A 7 -30.81 5.05 0.93
CA ALA A 7 -30.84 5.63 -0.42
C ALA A 7 -30.40 4.59 -1.46
N LYS A 8 -30.83 4.78 -2.70
CA LYS A 8 -30.61 3.81 -3.79
C LYS A 8 -29.15 3.38 -3.94
N HIS A 9 -28.22 4.32 -3.88
CA HIS A 9 -26.79 4.04 -4.05
C HIS A 9 -26.18 3.24 -2.89
N ALA A 10 -26.78 3.29 -1.70
CA ALA A 10 -26.28 2.62 -0.49
C ALA A 10 -26.97 1.28 -0.23
N LYS A 11 -28.16 1.08 -0.84
CA LYS A 11 -28.98 -0.12 -0.59
C LYS A 11 -28.26 -1.40 -1.01
N GLY A 12 -28.17 -2.35 -0.08
CA GLY A 12 -27.61 -3.67 -0.35
C GLY A 12 -26.09 -3.75 -0.29
N LYS A 13 -25.38 -2.64 -0.01
CA LYS A 13 -23.93 -2.69 0.18
C LYS A 13 -23.56 -3.58 1.36
N LYS A 14 -22.62 -4.50 1.12
CA LYS A 14 -22.07 -5.39 2.15
C LYS A 14 -20.59 -5.56 1.92
N LEU A 15 -19.80 -5.34 2.95
CA LEU A 15 -18.38 -5.60 2.90
C LEU A 15 -18.12 -7.10 3.09
N LYS A 16 -17.36 -7.69 2.17
CA LYS A 16 -16.83 -9.05 2.29
C LYS A 16 -15.36 -8.94 2.68
N ASP A 17 -15.08 -9.21 3.94
CA ASP A 17 -13.72 -9.12 4.46
C ASP A 17 -13.14 -10.51 4.74
N VAL A 18 -12.55 -11.09 3.69
CA VAL A 18 -11.92 -12.42 3.77
C VAL A 18 -10.70 -12.40 4.68
N ILE A 19 -9.96 -11.29 4.70
CA ILE A 19 -8.71 -11.18 5.48
C ILE A 19 -9.00 -11.25 6.97
N PHE A 20 -9.95 -10.45 7.47
CA PHE A 20 -10.28 -10.46 8.90
C PHE A 20 -10.97 -11.75 9.33
N VAL A 21 -11.78 -12.36 8.47
CA VAL A 21 -12.39 -13.67 8.75
C VAL A 21 -11.30 -14.73 8.92
N THR A 22 -10.37 -14.82 7.98
CA THR A 22 -9.28 -15.79 8.03
C THR A 22 -8.33 -15.52 9.21
N ALA A 23 -8.04 -14.25 9.47
CA ALA A 23 -7.23 -13.84 10.64
C ALA A 23 -7.91 -14.25 11.96
N GLY A 24 -9.22 -14.09 12.07
CA GLY A 24 -9.99 -14.54 13.23
C GLY A 24 -9.92 -16.05 13.42
N GLN A 25 -9.99 -16.82 12.34
CA GLN A 25 -9.83 -18.28 12.40
C GLN A 25 -8.44 -18.69 12.89
N ALA A 26 -7.39 -18.01 12.40
CA ALA A 26 -6.01 -18.25 12.84
C ALA A 26 -5.82 -17.99 14.33
N LEU A 27 -6.38 -16.88 14.82
CA LEU A 27 -6.32 -16.52 16.25
C LEU A 27 -7.07 -17.53 17.12
N ALA A 28 -8.24 -17.99 16.69
CA ALA A 28 -9.02 -19.00 17.39
C ALA A 28 -8.24 -20.34 17.48
N ASP A 29 -7.63 -20.76 16.38
CA ASP A 29 -6.81 -21.97 16.32
C ASP A 29 -5.58 -21.86 17.24
N ALA A 30 -4.89 -20.71 17.21
CA ALA A 30 -3.73 -20.47 18.09
C ALA A 30 -4.10 -20.48 19.57
N LYS A 31 -5.29 -20.00 19.92
CA LYS A 31 -5.80 -20.06 21.30
C LYS A 31 -6.05 -21.49 21.76
N GLU A 32 -6.55 -22.33 20.86
CA GLU A 32 -6.89 -23.72 21.16
C GLU A 32 -5.65 -24.64 21.16
N ASN A 33 -4.79 -24.48 20.16
CA ASN A 33 -3.70 -25.40 19.85
C ASN A 33 -2.28 -24.88 20.15
N GLY A 34 -2.16 -23.65 20.61
CA GLY A 34 -0.88 -23.01 20.86
C GLY A 34 -0.37 -22.24 19.64
N ARG A 35 0.17 -21.06 19.89
CA ARG A 35 0.68 -20.16 18.84
C ARG A 35 1.81 -20.79 18.02
N GLU A 36 2.67 -21.55 18.68
CA GLU A 36 3.80 -22.26 18.07
C GLU A 36 3.38 -23.33 17.04
N ASN A 37 2.14 -23.77 17.11
CA ASN A 37 1.59 -24.81 16.24
C ASN A 37 0.73 -24.27 15.11
N VAL A 38 0.54 -22.95 15.05
CA VAL A 38 -0.33 -22.29 14.05
C VAL A 38 0.45 -21.24 13.27
N VAL A 39 0.46 -21.37 11.96
CA VAL A 39 1.06 -20.39 11.06
C VAL A 39 0.00 -19.35 10.70
N ASN A 40 0.19 -18.09 11.15
CA ASN A 40 -0.68 -16.98 10.83
C ASN A 40 -0.02 -16.04 9.82
N GLY A 41 -0.27 -16.27 8.53
CA GLY A 41 0.20 -15.46 7.43
C GLY A 41 -0.86 -14.55 6.83
N THR A 42 -1.74 -13.98 7.66
CA THR A 42 -2.94 -13.28 7.20
C THR A 42 -2.84 -11.76 7.21
N LEU A 43 -2.39 -11.15 8.31
CA LEU A 43 -2.43 -9.71 8.52
C LEU A 43 -1.18 -8.98 8.02
N GLY A 44 -1.40 -7.80 7.44
CA GLY A 44 -0.35 -6.89 6.99
C GLY A 44 0.21 -6.02 8.13
N ALA A 45 0.68 -6.63 9.20
CA ALA A 45 1.32 -5.97 10.34
C ALA A 45 2.55 -6.76 10.78
N ILE A 46 3.58 -6.06 11.24
CA ILE A 46 4.81 -6.71 11.68
C ILE A 46 4.59 -7.39 13.02
N HIS A 47 4.87 -8.69 13.09
CA HIS A 47 4.96 -9.42 14.34
C HIS A 47 6.41 -9.90 14.53
N ASP A 48 6.89 -9.86 15.77
CA ASP A 48 8.24 -10.34 16.11
C ASP A 48 8.31 -11.86 16.07
N GLU A 49 9.49 -12.42 16.40
CA GLU A 49 9.70 -13.87 16.38
C GLU A 49 8.90 -14.61 17.46
N ASP A 50 8.42 -13.90 18.47
CA ASP A 50 7.55 -14.43 19.53
C ASP A 50 6.06 -14.27 19.18
N GLY A 51 5.74 -13.68 18.02
CA GLY A 51 4.38 -13.46 17.54
C GLY A 51 3.68 -12.24 18.12
N ASN A 52 4.40 -11.30 18.73
CA ASN A 52 3.85 -10.05 19.25
C ASN A 52 3.79 -9.00 18.18
N LEU A 53 2.70 -8.24 18.17
CA LEU A 53 2.59 -7.05 17.29
C LEU A 53 3.68 -6.03 17.67
N VAL A 54 4.45 -5.62 16.68
CA VAL A 54 5.57 -4.70 16.90
C VAL A 54 5.06 -3.27 17.02
N PHE A 55 5.43 -2.62 18.12
CA PHE A 55 5.39 -1.18 18.28
C PHE A 55 6.84 -0.72 18.45
N LEU A 56 7.39 0.01 17.47
CA LEU A 56 8.78 0.45 17.53
C LEU A 56 9.01 1.22 18.83
N LYS A 57 10.04 0.85 19.58
CA LYS A 57 10.34 1.42 20.90
C LYS A 57 10.52 2.94 20.84
N THR A 58 11.27 3.42 19.85
CA THR A 58 11.50 4.86 19.67
C THR A 58 10.19 5.61 19.43
N VAL A 59 9.30 5.05 18.63
CA VAL A 59 7.98 5.62 18.35
C VAL A 59 7.10 5.60 19.58
N LYS A 60 7.05 4.47 20.29
CA LYS A 60 6.28 4.30 21.53
C LYS A 60 6.68 5.30 22.61
N GLU A 61 7.98 5.44 22.85
CA GLU A 61 8.49 6.36 23.86
C GLU A 61 8.13 7.81 23.52
N GLU A 62 8.28 8.24 22.28
CA GLU A 62 7.91 9.59 21.85
C GLU A 62 6.41 9.82 21.97
N TYR A 63 5.59 8.87 21.51
CA TYR A 63 4.13 8.96 21.57
C TYR A 63 3.63 9.07 23.01
N LEU A 64 4.10 8.23 23.91
CA LEU A 64 3.70 8.24 25.32
C LEU A 64 4.23 9.46 26.08
N GLY A 65 5.34 10.03 25.63
CA GLY A 65 5.97 11.21 26.25
C GLY A 65 5.37 12.56 25.85
N LEU A 66 4.41 12.59 24.92
CA LEU A 66 3.77 13.83 24.50
C LEU A 66 2.95 14.45 25.65
N SER A 67 2.80 15.79 25.63
CA SER A 67 1.94 16.50 26.58
C SER A 67 0.47 16.15 26.36
N ASP A 68 -0.36 16.38 27.38
CA ASP A 68 -1.80 16.17 27.28
C ASP A 68 -2.41 16.93 26.10
N THR A 69 -2.00 18.19 25.90
CA THR A 69 -2.47 19.02 24.78
C THR A 69 -2.16 18.40 23.42
N GLU A 70 -0.97 17.83 23.26
CA GLU A 70 -0.60 17.13 22.02
C GLU A 70 -1.37 15.83 21.83
N HIS A 71 -1.78 15.17 22.90
CA HIS A 71 -2.60 13.96 22.84
C HIS A 71 -4.04 14.22 22.43
N ILE A 72 -4.65 15.35 22.86
CA ILE A 72 -6.10 15.54 22.71
C ILE A 72 -6.50 16.75 21.86
N GLY A 73 -5.56 17.62 21.52
CA GLY A 73 -5.86 18.85 20.78
C GLY A 73 -6.21 18.59 19.33
N TYR A 74 -7.05 19.46 18.76
CA TYR A 74 -7.27 19.47 17.33
C TYR A 74 -6.00 19.84 16.59
N ALA A 75 -5.85 19.35 15.37
CA ALA A 75 -4.81 19.76 14.44
C ALA A 75 -5.38 20.71 13.38
N PRO A 76 -4.54 21.49 12.69
CA PRO A 76 -4.98 22.20 11.49
C PRO A 76 -5.57 21.24 10.45
N ILE A 77 -6.51 21.72 9.64
CA ILE A 77 -7.18 20.90 8.61
C ILE A 77 -6.15 20.25 7.67
N ALA A 78 -5.14 21.01 7.25
CA ALA A 78 -4.08 20.49 6.37
C ALA A 78 -3.10 19.55 7.09
N GLY A 79 -3.09 19.56 8.41
CA GLY A 79 -2.16 18.82 9.24
C GLY A 79 -1.18 19.72 9.99
N VAL A 80 -0.47 19.14 10.96
CA VAL A 80 0.61 19.82 11.69
C VAL A 80 1.72 20.15 10.69
N PRO A 81 2.13 21.43 10.54
CA PRO A 81 3.12 21.81 9.51
C PRO A 81 4.44 21.06 9.61
N GLU A 82 4.95 20.80 10.79
CA GLU A 82 6.18 20.07 11.03
C GLU A 82 6.06 18.59 10.61
N PHE A 83 4.86 18.01 10.76
CA PHE A 83 4.56 16.68 10.26
C PHE A 83 4.60 16.66 8.73
N LEU A 84 4.01 17.64 8.07
CA LEU A 84 3.99 17.69 6.60
C LEU A 84 5.40 17.81 6.03
N ALA A 85 6.24 18.63 6.64
CA ALA A 85 7.65 18.74 6.27
C ALA A 85 8.40 17.42 6.49
N ALA A 86 8.15 16.76 7.62
CA ALA A 86 8.73 15.46 7.93
C ALA A 86 8.29 14.38 6.94
N ALA A 87 7.00 14.37 6.58
CA ALA A 87 6.45 13.41 5.62
C ALA A 87 7.11 13.55 4.23
N GLU A 88 7.28 14.78 3.74
CA GLU A 88 8.00 15.03 2.48
C GLU A 88 9.45 14.56 2.56
N LYS A 89 10.14 14.88 3.64
CA LYS A 89 11.55 14.49 3.85
C LYS A 89 11.70 12.97 3.90
N GLU A 90 10.84 12.29 4.65
CA GLU A 90 10.88 10.83 4.79
C GLU A 90 10.43 10.12 3.51
N CYS A 91 9.48 10.67 2.78
CA CYS A 91 9.03 10.11 1.51
C CYS A 91 10.15 10.17 0.46
N PHE A 92 10.77 11.31 0.28
CA PHE A 92 11.68 11.51 -0.85
C PHE A 92 13.15 11.26 -0.54
N GLY A 93 13.58 11.37 0.72
CA GLY A 93 15.01 11.30 1.05
C GLY A 93 15.81 12.30 0.22
N ASN A 94 16.89 11.84 -0.42
CA ASN A 94 17.72 12.66 -1.29
C ASN A 94 17.19 12.80 -2.72
N SER A 95 16.03 12.20 -3.02
CA SER A 95 15.47 12.16 -4.37
C SER A 95 14.22 13.02 -4.53
N ARG A 96 14.13 14.10 -3.77
CA ARG A 96 13.00 15.04 -3.86
C ARG A 96 12.85 15.51 -5.31
N PRO A 97 11.66 15.37 -5.92
CA PRO A 97 11.42 15.87 -7.26
C PRO A 97 11.53 17.39 -7.32
N GLU A 98 12.02 17.91 -8.43
CA GLU A 98 11.96 19.33 -8.69
C GLU A 98 10.51 19.74 -9.07
N GLY A 99 10.18 21.03 -8.84
CA GLY A 99 8.84 21.56 -9.07
C GLY A 99 8.17 22.01 -7.79
N HIS A 100 6.86 22.14 -7.85
CA HIS A 100 6.04 22.59 -6.73
C HIS A 100 5.47 21.40 -6.00
N ILE A 101 5.69 21.34 -4.70
CA ILE A 101 5.21 20.25 -3.84
C ILE A 101 4.31 20.82 -2.77
N ARG A 102 3.13 20.23 -2.60
CA ARG A 102 2.16 20.58 -1.56
C ARG A 102 1.69 19.30 -0.87
N SER A 103 1.53 19.37 0.44
CA SER A 103 1.18 18.19 1.25
C SER A 103 -0.01 18.47 2.14
N ILE A 104 -0.80 17.45 2.38
CA ILE A 104 -1.94 17.49 3.29
C ILE A 104 -2.02 16.16 4.06
N ALA A 105 -2.30 16.23 5.36
CA ALA A 105 -2.50 15.07 6.20
C ALA A 105 -3.80 14.33 5.81
N THR A 106 -3.77 13.02 5.87
CA THR A 106 -4.89 12.15 5.50
C THR A 106 -5.13 11.06 6.55
N ALA A 107 -6.34 10.48 6.53
CA ALA A 107 -6.67 9.33 7.37
C ALA A 107 -5.98 8.07 6.81
N GLY A 108 -4.70 7.94 7.08
CA GLY A 108 -3.83 6.91 6.52
C GLY A 108 -3.62 7.08 5.01
N GLY A 109 -2.93 6.14 4.40
CA GLY A 109 -2.84 6.07 2.93
C GLY A 109 -4.21 5.90 2.27
N THR A 110 -5.12 5.19 2.93
CA THR A 110 -6.52 5.00 2.49
C THR A 110 -7.21 6.34 2.22
N GLY A 111 -7.08 7.29 3.13
CA GLY A 111 -7.69 8.61 2.98
C GLY A 111 -7.12 9.39 1.80
N GLY A 112 -5.83 9.27 1.55
CA GLY A 112 -5.19 9.88 0.38
C GLY A 112 -5.71 9.32 -0.93
N ILE A 113 -5.84 8.01 -1.02
CA ILE A 113 -6.40 7.34 -2.19
C ILE A 113 -7.86 7.74 -2.41
N HIS A 114 -8.65 7.81 -1.34
CA HIS A 114 -10.04 8.30 -1.42
C HIS A 114 -10.12 9.69 -2.03
N HIS A 115 -9.33 10.64 -1.54
CA HIS A 115 -9.34 12.01 -2.02
C HIS A 115 -8.86 12.12 -3.47
N LEU A 116 -7.84 11.34 -3.82
CA LEU A 116 -7.33 11.30 -5.17
C LEU A 116 -8.41 10.87 -6.18
N ILE A 117 -9.13 9.81 -5.86
CA ILE A 117 -10.21 9.30 -6.70
C ILE A 117 -11.37 10.28 -6.73
N HIS A 118 -11.78 10.76 -5.56
CA HIS A 118 -12.93 11.67 -5.44
C HIS A 118 -12.74 12.99 -6.18
N ASN A 119 -11.58 13.60 -6.06
CA ASN A 119 -11.33 14.96 -6.58
C ASN A 119 -10.82 15.00 -8.02
N TYR A 120 -10.34 13.89 -8.57
CA TYR A 120 -9.74 13.86 -9.90
C TYR A 120 -10.50 12.99 -10.90
N THR A 121 -11.66 12.47 -10.51
CA THR A 121 -12.60 11.77 -11.40
C THR A 121 -14.01 12.30 -11.19
N GLU A 122 -14.86 12.08 -12.18
CA GLU A 122 -16.29 12.31 -12.08
C GLU A 122 -17.03 11.04 -11.70
N PRO A 123 -18.25 11.15 -11.09
CA PRO A 123 -19.10 9.97 -10.90
C PRO A 123 -19.31 9.21 -12.22
N GLY A 124 -19.12 7.90 -12.18
CA GLY A 124 -19.18 7.05 -13.36
C GLY A 124 -17.87 6.81 -14.08
N ASP A 125 -16.83 7.58 -13.76
CA ASP A 125 -15.51 7.37 -14.35
C ASP A 125 -14.86 6.07 -13.86
N GLU A 126 -13.91 5.60 -14.64
CA GLU A 126 -13.07 4.46 -14.31
C GLU A 126 -11.72 4.93 -13.74
N VAL A 127 -11.17 4.15 -12.81
CA VAL A 127 -9.85 4.34 -12.20
C VAL A 127 -9.02 3.10 -12.53
N LEU A 128 -7.79 3.29 -12.96
CA LEU A 128 -6.92 2.22 -13.44
C LEU A 128 -5.89 1.81 -12.39
N THR A 129 -5.70 0.51 -12.21
CA THR A 129 -4.59 -0.07 -11.44
C THR A 129 -4.18 -1.43 -12.04
N ALA A 130 -3.08 -2.00 -11.56
CA ALA A 130 -2.67 -3.35 -11.96
C ALA A 130 -3.66 -4.39 -11.42
N ASP A 131 -3.73 -5.54 -12.06
CA ASP A 131 -4.64 -6.63 -11.67
C ASP A 131 -4.24 -7.37 -10.39
N TRP A 132 -3.05 -7.09 -9.85
CA TRP A 132 -2.64 -7.45 -8.50
C TRP A 132 -2.66 -6.19 -7.65
N TYR A 133 -3.72 -6.01 -6.89
CA TYR A 133 -3.96 -4.76 -6.16
C TYR A 133 -4.51 -5.00 -4.76
N TRP A 134 -4.38 -4.01 -3.91
CA TRP A 134 -5.01 -4.01 -2.60
C TRP A 134 -6.53 -3.87 -2.74
N GLY A 135 -7.27 -4.86 -2.21
CA GLY A 135 -8.72 -4.96 -2.40
C GLY A 135 -9.51 -3.71 -2.02
N ALA A 136 -9.01 -2.90 -1.11
CA ALA A 136 -9.65 -1.64 -0.70
C ALA A 136 -9.78 -0.63 -1.85
N TYR A 137 -8.94 -0.66 -2.87
CA TYR A 137 -9.08 0.23 -4.03
C TYR A 137 -10.45 0.09 -4.69
N LYS A 138 -10.90 -1.14 -4.83
CA LYS A 138 -12.22 -1.42 -5.41
C LYS A 138 -13.35 -0.89 -4.54
N VAL A 139 -13.25 -1.07 -3.23
CA VAL A 139 -14.24 -0.58 -2.26
C VAL A 139 -14.30 0.95 -2.28
N ILE A 140 -13.15 1.63 -2.27
CA ILE A 140 -13.09 3.09 -2.31
C ILE A 140 -13.74 3.63 -3.59
N CYS A 141 -13.40 3.05 -4.75
CA CYS A 141 -14.01 3.45 -6.02
C CYS A 141 -15.51 3.27 -6.02
N SER A 142 -15.99 2.07 -5.68
CA SER A 142 -17.42 1.74 -5.76
C SER A 142 -18.26 2.54 -4.77
N ASP A 143 -17.72 2.84 -3.58
CA ASP A 143 -18.47 3.58 -2.57
C ASP A 143 -18.81 5.01 -2.99
N ILE A 144 -17.99 5.60 -3.82
CA ILE A 144 -18.20 6.97 -4.34
C ILE A 144 -18.61 7.00 -5.82
N GLY A 145 -19.10 5.87 -6.35
CA GLY A 145 -19.67 5.81 -7.69
C GLY A 145 -18.65 5.79 -8.84
N ARG A 146 -17.42 5.31 -8.59
CA ARG A 146 -16.40 5.06 -9.61
C ARG A 146 -16.21 3.56 -9.78
N THR A 147 -15.58 3.16 -10.88
CA THR A 147 -15.29 1.76 -11.19
C THR A 147 -13.78 1.55 -11.28
N LEU A 148 -13.27 0.59 -10.52
CA LEU A 148 -11.88 0.17 -10.66
C LEU A 148 -11.76 -0.78 -11.84
N VAL A 149 -10.83 -0.46 -12.76
CA VAL A 149 -10.47 -1.32 -13.89
C VAL A 149 -8.98 -1.64 -13.85
N THR A 150 -8.60 -2.74 -14.45
CA THR A 150 -7.23 -3.25 -14.31
C THR A 150 -6.56 -3.54 -15.64
N TYR A 151 -5.24 -3.53 -15.63
CA TYR A 151 -4.37 -4.09 -16.68
C TYR A 151 -3.57 -5.23 -16.07
N SER A 152 -3.16 -6.20 -16.87
CA SER A 152 -2.26 -7.27 -16.43
C SER A 152 -0.90 -6.70 -16.04
N LEU A 153 -0.50 -6.87 -14.78
CA LEU A 153 0.76 -6.33 -14.27
C LEU A 153 1.98 -6.97 -14.93
N PHE A 154 1.93 -8.29 -15.09
CA PHE A 154 3.05 -9.07 -15.60
C PHE A 154 2.77 -9.61 -17.01
N ASP A 155 3.78 -9.59 -17.85
CA ASP A 155 3.79 -10.31 -19.13
C ASP A 155 4.15 -11.79 -18.90
N GLU A 156 4.28 -12.54 -19.98
CA GLU A 156 4.60 -13.98 -19.92
C GLU A 156 5.98 -14.29 -19.32
N GLN A 157 6.89 -13.32 -19.32
CA GLN A 157 8.23 -13.42 -18.72
C GLN A 157 8.29 -12.85 -17.29
N ASN A 158 7.14 -12.52 -16.68
CA ASN A 158 7.04 -11.87 -15.37
C ASN A 158 7.73 -10.48 -15.30
N ASN A 159 7.81 -9.79 -16.43
CA ASN A 159 8.20 -8.38 -16.48
C ASN A 159 6.95 -7.48 -16.46
N PHE A 160 7.15 -6.18 -16.18
CA PHE A 160 6.06 -5.21 -16.28
C PHE A 160 5.43 -5.24 -17.67
N ASN A 161 4.11 -5.36 -17.74
CA ASN A 161 3.38 -5.52 -18.99
C ASN A 161 3.04 -4.15 -19.62
N HIS A 162 3.99 -3.57 -20.32
CA HIS A 162 3.83 -2.26 -20.95
C HIS A 162 2.73 -2.24 -22.01
N GLU A 163 2.56 -3.30 -22.78
CA GLU A 163 1.51 -3.39 -23.79
C GLU A 163 0.12 -3.32 -23.17
N ALA A 164 -0.14 -4.15 -22.15
CA ALA A 164 -1.42 -4.16 -21.45
C ALA A 164 -1.69 -2.82 -20.77
N PHE A 165 -0.67 -2.22 -20.15
CA PHE A 165 -0.77 -0.91 -19.53
C PHE A 165 -1.17 0.18 -20.54
N LYS A 166 -0.44 0.29 -21.64
CA LYS A 166 -0.69 1.29 -22.68
C LYS A 166 -2.08 1.15 -23.30
N ASN A 167 -2.48 -0.09 -23.63
CA ASN A 167 -3.80 -0.36 -24.20
C ASN A 167 -4.91 0.08 -23.27
N ARG A 168 -4.78 -0.23 -21.98
CA ARG A 168 -5.81 0.12 -21.00
C ARG A 168 -5.88 1.63 -20.75
N VAL A 169 -4.75 2.29 -20.65
CA VAL A 169 -4.70 3.76 -20.54
C VAL A 169 -5.39 4.41 -21.75
N ASN A 170 -5.09 3.94 -22.96
CA ASN A 170 -5.71 4.48 -24.16
C ASN A 170 -7.23 4.29 -24.18
N GLU A 171 -7.74 3.17 -23.69
CA GLU A 171 -9.18 2.95 -23.56
C GLU A 171 -9.84 3.95 -22.61
N LEU A 172 -9.25 4.22 -21.46
CA LEU A 172 -9.77 5.22 -20.53
C LEU A 172 -9.69 6.63 -21.12
N ALA A 173 -8.56 6.98 -21.72
CA ALA A 173 -8.33 8.29 -22.32
C ALA A 173 -9.33 8.62 -23.44
N ALA A 174 -9.85 7.61 -24.14
CA ALA A 174 -10.86 7.76 -25.17
C ALA A 174 -12.25 8.11 -24.59
N ARG A 175 -12.51 7.78 -23.33
CA ARG A 175 -13.84 7.90 -22.72
C ARG A 175 -13.95 9.02 -21.68
N GLN A 176 -12.86 9.44 -21.06
CA GLN A 176 -12.86 10.40 -19.96
C GLN A 176 -11.70 11.37 -20.07
N THR A 177 -11.88 12.57 -19.55
CA THR A 177 -10.87 13.63 -19.60
C THR A 177 -9.69 13.34 -18.69
N ASN A 178 -9.96 12.99 -17.44
CA ASN A 178 -8.91 12.67 -16.45
C ASN A 178 -8.71 11.16 -16.38
N VAL A 179 -7.47 10.74 -16.50
CA VAL A 179 -7.07 9.34 -16.32
C VAL A 179 -6.31 9.25 -15.01
N VAL A 180 -6.92 8.64 -14.00
CA VAL A 180 -6.30 8.37 -12.70
C VAL A 180 -5.73 6.96 -12.71
N ILE A 181 -4.44 6.84 -12.42
CA ILE A 181 -3.72 5.57 -12.39
C ILE A 181 -3.12 5.39 -11.01
N LEU A 182 -3.45 4.30 -10.33
CA LEU A 182 -2.90 3.94 -9.04
C LEU A 182 -1.77 2.92 -9.20
N PHE A 183 -0.60 3.26 -8.67
CA PHE A 183 0.55 2.37 -8.60
C PHE A 183 0.85 2.09 -7.13
N ASN A 184 0.78 0.84 -6.72
CA ASN A 184 1.23 0.42 -5.40
C ASN A 184 2.65 -0.13 -5.54
N THR A 185 3.64 0.70 -5.28
CA THR A 185 5.06 0.43 -5.46
C THR A 185 5.88 1.42 -4.61
N PRO A 186 7.04 1.02 -4.06
CA PRO A 186 7.65 -0.31 -4.08
C PRO A 186 6.96 -1.25 -3.08
N GLY A 187 7.21 -2.55 -3.23
CA GLY A 187 6.68 -3.56 -2.32
C GLY A 187 5.18 -3.77 -2.43
N ASN A 188 4.68 -3.94 -3.63
CA ASN A 188 3.25 -4.11 -3.93
C ASN A 188 2.54 -5.07 -2.98
N ASN A 189 1.35 -4.71 -2.52
CA ASN A 189 0.41 -5.61 -1.89
C ASN A 189 -0.57 -6.11 -2.98
N PRO A 190 -0.57 -7.40 -3.36
CA PRO A 190 -0.09 -8.55 -2.58
C PRO A 190 1.23 -9.18 -3.05
N THR A 191 1.87 -8.68 -4.09
CA THR A 191 2.93 -9.44 -4.79
C THR A 191 4.34 -9.26 -4.21
N GLY A 192 4.62 -8.12 -3.59
CA GLY A 192 5.99 -7.74 -3.23
C GLY A 192 6.80 -7.20 -4.42
N TYR A 193 6.18 -6.99 -5.57
CA TYR A 193 6.82 -6.43 -6.75
C TYR A 193 7.11 -4.95 -6.58
N SER A 194 8.19 -4.49 -7.20
CA SER A 194 8.51 -3.06 -7.31
C SER A 194 8.83 -2.71 -8.74
N ILE A 195 8.24 -1.61 -9.24
CA ILE A 195 8.48 -1.13 -10.59
C ILE A 195 9.94 -0.67 -10.71
N GLU A 196 10.65 -1.12 -11.73
CA GLU A 196 12.04 -0.77 -11.97
C GLU A 196 12.17 0.59 -12.65
N ASP A 197 13.35 1.21 -12.54
CA ASP A 197 13.63 2.52 -13.13
C ASP A 197 13.38 2.55 -14.65
N LYS A 198 13.82 1.51 -15.36
CA LYS A 198 13.60 1.37 -16.82
C LYS A 198 12.11 1.34 -17.18
N ASP A 199 11.30 0.72 -16.33
CA ASP A 199 9.85 0.64 -16.53
C ASP A 199 9.18 1.97 -16.23
N TRP A 200 9.62 2.68 -15.19
CA TRP A 200 9.19 4.04 -14.93
C TRP A 200 9.48 4.98 -16.09
N ASP A 201 10.67 4.89 -16.66
CA ASP A 201 11.04 5.72 -17.84
C ASP A 201 10.08 5.47 -19.00
N SER A 202 9.76 4.22 -19.30
CA SER A 202 8.81 3.85 -20.36
C SER A 202 7.40 4.33 -20.06
N ILE A 203 6.93 4.15 -18.82
CA ILE A 203 5.61 4.60 -18.36
C ILE A 203 5.48 6.12 -18.52
N LEU A 204 6.44 6.87 -17.99
CA LEU A 204 6.39 8.33 -18.03
C LEU A 204 6.52 8.88 -19.45
N ASN A 205 7.35 8.30 -20.30
CA ASN A 205 7.45 8.69 -21.70
C ASN A 205 6.12 8.50 -22.43
N PHE A 206 5.47 7.36 -22.21
CA PHE A 206 4.15 7.10 -22.79
C PHE A 206 3.09 8.12 -22.33
N LEU A 207 3.05 8.42 -21.03
CA LEU A 207 2.09 9.37 -20.47
C LEU A 207 2.35 10.80 -20.95
N LYS A 208 3.61 11.18 -21.12
CA LYS A 208 3.97 12.49 -21.72
C LYS A 208 3.45 12.61 -23.15
N GLU A 209 3.60 11.57 -23.96
CA GLU A 209 3.08 11.54 -25.32
C GLU A 209 1.55 11.61 -25.34
N LEU A 210 0.88 10.94 -24.43
CA LEU A 210 -0.58 10.96 -24.31
C LEU A 210 -1.09 12.37 -24.02
N VAL A 211 -0.55 13.06 -23.02
CA VAL A 211 -1.01 14.40 -22.66
C VAL A 211 -0.62 15.46 -23.71
N ALA A 212 0.42 15.22 -24.49
CA ALA A 212 0.83 16.12 -25.58
C ALA A 212 -0.23 16.23 -26.67
N ILE A 213 -1.13 15.26 -26.80
CA ILE A 213 -2.28 15.32 -27.73
C ILE A 213 -3.25 16.43 -27.32
N GLY A 214 -3.29 16.83 -26.05
CA GLY A 214 -4.07 17.97 -25.57
C GLY A 214 -5.52 17.67 -25.21
N ARG A 215 -5.90 16.40 -25.06
CA ARG A 215 -7.28 15.98 -24.70
C ARG A 215 -7.44 15.46 -23.29
N ASN A 216 -6.37 15.02 -22.67
CA ASN A 216 -6.43 14.34 -21.37
C ASN A 216 -5.48 14.98 -20.36
N ASN A 217 -5.87 14.87 -19.10
CA ASN A 217 -4.98 15.00 -17.97
C ASN A 217 -4.71 13.59 -17.40
N VAL A 218 -3.52 13.39 -16.85
CA VAL A 218 -3.15 12.14 -16.15
C VAL A 218 -2.83 12.47 -14.71
N ILE A 219 -3.41 11.71 -13.80
CA ILE A 219 -3.13 11.81 -12.38
C ILE A 219 -2.49 10.50 -11.94
N ILE A 220 -1.22 10.57 -11.58
CA ILE A 220 -0.44 9.42 -11.12
C ILE A 220 -0.54 9.37 -9.61
N GLY A 221 -1.20 8.34 -9.08
CA GLY A 221 -1.24 8.05 -7.65
C GLY A 221 -0.22 6.97 -7.32
N ILE A 222 0.71 7.26 -6.42
CA ILE A 222 1.73 6.30 -5.99
C ILE A 222 1.49 5.97 -4.51
N ASP A 223 1.00 4.77 -4.25
CA ASP A 223 0.80 4.26 -2.90
C ASP A 223 2.11 3.62 -2.42
N VAL A 224 2.77 4.29 -1.47
CA VAL A 224 4.08 3.90 -0.96
C VAL A 224 4.03 3.31 0.45
N ALA A 225 2.96 2.62 0.79
CA ALA A 225 2.76 2.06 2.14
C ALA A 225 3.94 1.20 2.61
N TYR A 226 4.64 0.53 1.70
CA TYR A 226 5.75 -0.39 2.02
C TYR A 226 7.13 0.15 1.65
N LEU A 227 7.24 1.45 1.43
CA LEU A 227 8.49 2.11 1.03
C LEU A 227 9.68 1.74 1.92
N ASP A 228 9.47 1.78 3.24
CA ASP A 228 10.53 1.54 4.24
C ASP A 228 10.92 0.06 4.39
N PHE A 229 10.21 -0.85 3.75
CA PHE A 229 10.44 -2.30 3.81
C PHE A 229 10.73 -2.91 2.44
N SER A 230 11.16 -2.10 1.49
CA SER A 230 11.33 -2.53 0.09
C SER A 230 12.74 -2.36 -0.46
N GLY A 231 13.69 -1.92 0.35
CA GLY A 231 15.08 -1.72 -0.05
C GLY A 231 15.82 -0.75 0.86
N ASP A 232 17.07 -0.50 0.55
CA ASP A 232 17.87 0.49 1.25
C ASP A 232 17.28 1.89 1.04
N ARG A 233 17.33 2.73 2.06
CA ARG A 233 16.63 4.01 2.13
C ARG A 233 16.74 4.86 0.86
N GLU A 234 17.94 5.18 0.43
CA GLU A 234 18.11 6.08 -0.72
C GLU A 234 17.91 5.36 -2.06
N GLU A 235 18.30 4.12 -2.15
CA GLU A 235 18.12 3.30 -3.35
C GLU A 235 16.63 3.12 -3.71
N VAL A 236 15.81 2.76 -2.74
CA VAL A 236 14.38 2.53 -2.95
C VAL A 236 13.62 3.81 -3.29
N ARG A 237 14.15 4.97 -2.91
CA ARG A 237 13.56 6.29 -3.14
C ARG A 237 14.04 6.95 -4.44
N GLY A 238 15.06 6.41 -5.09
CA GLY A 238 15.69 7.03 -6.26
C GLY A 238 14.74 7.38 -7.40
N PHE A 239 13.69 6.59 -7.59
CA PHE A 239 12.73 6.80 -8.67
C PHE A 239 11.92 8.11 -8.54
N PHE A 240 11.79 8.67 -7.36
CA PHE A 240 11.01 9.89 -7.15
C PHE A 240 11.53 11.09 -7.95
N SER A 241 12.83 11.17 -8.19
CA SER A 241 13.42 12.26 -8.99
C SER A 241 12.89 12.33 -10.42
N LYS A 242 12.36 11.21 -10.94
CA LYS A 242 11.77 11.13 -12.31
C LYS A 242 10.48 11.94 -12.45
N PHE A 243 9.84 12.32 -11.34
CA PHE A 243 8.57 13.03 -11.32
C PHE A 243 8.72 14.56 -11.31
N GLY A 244 9.94 15.07 -11.38
CA GLY A 244 10.20 16.48 -11.62
C GLY A 244 10.04 16.84 -13.10
N HIS A 245 9.62 18.09 -13.39
CA HIS A 245 9.52 18.62 -14.74
C HIS A 245 8.60 17.84 -15.70
N LEU A 246 7.56 17.19 -15.18
CA LEU A 246 6.54 16.59 -16.01
C LEU A 246 5.62 17.68 -16.61
N PRO A 247 4.99 17.44 -17.78
CA PRO A 247 4.02 18.37 -18.32
C PRO A 247 2.94 18.73 -17.30
N LYS A 248 2.42 19.95 -17.33
CA LYS A 248 1.40 20.42 -16.36
C LYS A 248 0.11 19.58 -16.36
N ALA A 249 -0.18 18.88 -17.46
CA ALA A 249 -1.32 17.99 -17.55
C ALA A 249 -1.09 16.65 -16.80
N ILE A 250 0.08 16.43 -16.22
CA ILE A 250 0.39 15.28 -15.36
C ILE A 250 0.58 15.78 -13.93
N LEU A 251 -0.33 15.39 -13.04
CA LEU A 251 -0.19 15.58 -11.60
C LEU A 251 0.23 14.27 -10.97
N THR A 252 1.27 14.31 -10.14
CA THR A 252 1.67 13.15 -9.33
C THR A 252 1.25 13.37 -7.90
N CYS A 253 0.61 12.37 -7.30
CA CYS A 253 0.26 12.35 -5.89
C CYS A 253 0.82 11.11 -5.23
N VAL A 254 1.72 11.30 -4.28
CA VAL A 254 2.23 10.19 -3.45
C VAL A 254 1.33 10.07 -2.23
N CYS A 255 0.80 8.86 -2.02
CA CYS A 255 0.03 8.52 -0.82
C CYS A 255 0.98 7.87 0.18
N TYR A 256 1.42 8.67 1.14
CA TYR A 256 2.35 8.29 2.20
C TYR A 256 1.59 7.87 3.46
N SER A 257 2.12 6.90 4.21
CA SER A 257 1.45 6.36 5.40
C SER A 257 2.42 6.12 6.54
N LEU A 258 1.99 6.40 7.77
CA LEU A 258 2.69 6.03 9.01
C LEU A 258 2.38 4.61 9.46
N SER A 259 1.40 3.95 8.83
CA SER A 259 0.90 2.65 9.29
C SER A 259 2.00 1.60 9.40
N LYS A 260 2.90 1.53 8.43
CA LYS A 260 3.95 0.51 8.37
C LYS A 260 5.30 1.03 8.86
N GLY A 261 5.80 2.12 8.30
CA GLY A 261 7.12 2.68 8.61
C GLY A 261 7.28 3.12 10.05
N PHE A 262 6.21 3.56 10.71
CA PHE A 262 6.20 3.96 12.12
C PHE A 262 5.42 2.99 13.00
N THR A 263 4.98 1.85 12.47
CA THR A 263 4.15 0.84 13.17
C THR A 263 2.91 1.40 13.85
N MET A 264 2.37 2.50 13.32
CA MET A 264 1.19 3.17 13.86
C MET A 264 -0.06 2.76 13.08
N TYR A 265 -0.28 1.45 12.94
CA TYR A 265 -1.33 0.85 12.09
C TYR A 265 -2.73 1.40 12.37
N GLY A 266 -3.07 1.53 13.64
CA GLY A 266 -4.40 1.92 14.11
C GLY A 266 -4.59 3.42 14.31
N GLN A 267 -3.55 4.24 14.21
CA GLN A 267 -3.64 5.69 14.41
C GLN A 267 -4.25 6.43 13.21
N ARG A 268 -4.30 5.78 12.06
CA ARG A 268 -4.91 6.29 10.82
C ARG A 268 -4.32 7.61 10.36
N VAL A 269 -3.00 7.69 10.20
CA VAL A 269 -2.28 8.89 9.76
C VAL A 269 -1.43 8.62 8.51
N GLY A 270 -1.58 9.48 7.55
CA GLY A 270 -0.79 9.53 6.33
C GLY A 270 -0.73 10.94 5.78
N ALA A 271 -0.26 11.07 4.57
CA ALA A 271 -0.21 12.34 3.84
C ALA A 271 -0.37 12.12 2.35
N MET A 272 -1.07 13.04 1.69
CA MET A 272 -1.03 13.19 0.24
C MET A 272 0.06 14.22 -0.08
N ILE A 273 0.95 13.87 -0.98
CA ILE A 273 2.06 14.74 -1.42
C ILE A 273 1.92 14.97 -2.92
N GLY A 274 1.43 16.13 -3.31
CA GLY A 274 1.22 16.50 -4.71
C GLY A 274 2.45 17.16 -5.31
N ILE A 275 2.80 16.76 -6.52
CA ILE A 275 3.96 17.24 -7.27
C ILE A 275 3.48 17.74 -8.63
N SER A 276 3.72 19.02 -8.94
CA SER A 276 3.41 19.61 -10.23
C SER A 276 4.49 20.61 -10.64
N ASP A 277 4.78 20.70 -11.93
CA ASP A 277 5.65 21.73 -12.47
C ASP A 277 4.93 23.09 -12.59
N ASP A 278 3.62 23.11 -12.40
CA ASP A 278 2.76 24.30 -12.43
C ASP A 278 2.30 24.65 -11.01
N GLU A 279 2.63 25.86 -10.54
CA GLU A 279 2.30 26.29 -9.19
C GLU A 279 0.80 26.38 -8.93
N GLU A 280 0.01 26.83 -9.91
CA GLU A 280 -1.45 26.93 -9.76
C GLU A 280 -2.09 25.56 -9.57
N ILE A 281 -1.61 24.54 -10.27
CA ILE A 281 -2.07 23.15 -10.11
C ILE A 281 -1.69 22.61 -8.73
N ALA A 282 -0.49 22.89 -8.26
CA ALA A 282 -0.06 22.49 -6.92
C ALA A 282 -0.91 23.16 -5.82
N ASP A 283 -1.20 24.44 -5.96
CA ASP A 283 -2.06 25.18 -5.02
C ASP A 283 -3.51 24.68 -5.08
N GLU A 284 -4.04 24.42 -6.27
CA GLU A 284 -5.36 23.79 -6.43
C GLU A 284 -5.42 22.43 -5.73
N PHE A 285 -4.38 21.60 -5.90
CA PHE A 285 -4.29 20.30 -5.21
C PHE A 285 -4.45 20.47 -3.70
N LEU A 286 -3.75 21.43 -3.12
CA LEU A 286 -3.85 21.68 -1.68
C LEU A 286 -5.27 22.12 -1.29
N GLU A 287 -5.84 23.09 -2.00
CA GLU A 287 -7.12 23.65 -1.64
C GLU A 287 -8.30 22.69 -1.78
N ILE A 288 -8.40 21.96 -2.88
CA ILE A 288 -9.51 21.01 -3.07
C ILE A 288 -9.42 19.84 -2.11
N ASN A 289 -8.23 19.35 -1.80
CA ASN A 289 -8.06 18.25 -0.85
C ASN A 289 -8.26 18.69 0.60
N LYS A 290 -7.93 19.93 0.96
CA LYS A 290 -8.32 20.52 2.25
C LYS A 290 -9.83 20.57 2.41
N ASN A 291 -10.55 20.99 1.36
CA ASN A 291 -12.01 21.03 1.38
C ASN A 291 -12.60 19.64 1.62
N THR A 292 -12.11 18.63 0.92
CA THR A 292 -12.59 17.25 1.09
C THR A 292 -12.22 16.70 2.46
N SER A 293 -11.05 17.02 2.99
CA SER A 293 -10.64 16.66 4.35
C SER A 293 -11.59 17.24 5.40
N ARG A 294 -11.92 18.54 5.28
CA ARG A 294 -12.88 19.19 6.18
C ARG A 294 -14.25 18.54 6.11
N ALA A 295 -14.68 18.11 4.92
CA ALA A 295 -15.99 17.51 4.67
C ALA A 295 -16.10 16.04 5.13
N THR A 296 -14.98 15.36 5.31
CA THR A 296 -14.95 13.93 5.67
C THR A 296 -14.58 13.71 7.13
N TRP A 297 -13.35 14.00 7.51
CA TRP A 297 -12.83 13.74 8.86
C TRP A 297 -12.51 15.00 9.66
N SER A 298 -12.68 16.17 9.09
CA SER A 298 -12.40 17.48 9.70
C SER A 298 -10.91 17.77 9.90
N ASN A 299 -10.21 16.98 10.67
CA ASN A 299 -8.74 17.01 10.82
C ASN A 299 -8.23 15.66 11.29
N ILE A 300 -6.91 15.49 11.30
CA ILE A 300 -6.27 14.21 11.53
C ILE A 300 -5.73 14.10 12.95
N CYS A 301 -5.51 12.88 13.42
CA CYS A 301 -4.98 12.52 14.72
C CYS A 301 -3.67 13.24 15.03
N ARG A 302 -3.74 14.25 15.89
CA ARG A 302 -2.62 15.12 16.24
C ARG A 302 -1.44 14.38 16.88
N PRO A 303 -1.63 13.49 17.86
CA PRO A 303 -0.49 12.88 18.56
C PRO A 303 0.38 12.03 17.64
N ALA A 304 -0.20 11.33 16.67
CA ALA A 304 0.60 10.55 15.73
C ALA A 304 1.43 11.44 14.80
N MET A 305 0.85 12.54 14.33
CA MET A 305 1.60 13.53 13.53
C MET A 305 2.73 14.16 14.33
N ARG A 306 2.47 14.54 15.57
CA ARG A 306 3.50 15.14 16.44
C ARG A 306 4.61 14.16 16.75
N THR A 307 4.28 12.89 17.00
CA THR A 307 5.26 11.83 17.24
C THR A 307 6.27 11.74 16.09
N MET A 308 5.79 11.63 14.86
CA MET A 308 6.67 11.57 13.70
C MET A 308 7.50 12.84 13.53
N ALA A 309 6.86 14.02 13.64
CA ALA A 309 7.54 15.29 13.49
C ALA A 309 8.70 15.45 14.49
N ASN A 310 8.46 15.07 15.75
CA ASN A 310 9.50 15.15 16.79
C ASN A 310 10.66 14.20 16.53
N ILE A 311 10.37 12.97 16.10
CA ILE A 311 11.42 11.97 15.79
C ILE A 311 12.28 12.46 14.62
N VAL A 312 11.67 12.90 13.54
CA VAL A 312 12.38 13.32 12.33
C VAL A 312 13.21 14.59 12.56
N ALA A 313 12.72 15.49 13.43
CA ALA A 313 13.42 16.74 13.74
C ALA A 313 14.64 16.57 14.68
N ASP A 314 14.71 15.47 15.43
CA ASP A 314 15.78 15.21 16.39
C ASP A 314 16.75 14.15 15.82
N PRO A 315 18.00 14.54 15.51
CA PRO A 315 18.97 13.60 14.91
C PRO A 315 19.22 12.34 15.73
N VAL A 316 19.19 12.43 17.05
CA VAL A 316 19.42 11.29 17.95
C VAL A 316 18.22 10.33 17.91
N LYS A 317 17.01 10.86 18.04
CA LYS A 317 15.78 10.07 17.95
C LYS A 317 15.61 9.46 16.56
N PHE A 318 15.91 10.22 15.52
CA PHE A 318 15.80 9.73 14.14
C PHE A 318 16.76 8.59 13.87
N LYS A 319 17.99 8.69 14.32
CA LYS A 319 18.98 7.61 14.19
C LYS A 319 18.49 6.33 14.88
N ALA A 320 18.04 6.44 16.12
CA ALA A 320 17.51 5.31 16.88
C ALA A 320 16.28 4.67 16.20
N TYR A 321 15.36 5.49 15.71
CA TYR A 321 14.21 5.05 14.94
C TYR A 321 14.62 4.29 13.67
N GLU A 322 15.52 4.87 12.90
CA GLU A 322 15.96 4.28 11.63
C GLU A 322 16.67 2.93 11.83
N GLU A 323 17.54 2.83 12.82
CA GLU A 323 18.22 1.58 13.16
C GLU A 323 17.21 0.50 13.59
N GLU A 324 16.24 0.85 14.42
CA GLU A 324 15.21 -0.08 14.87
C GLU A 324 14.31 -0.54 13.71
N ARG A 325 13.82 0.39 12.90
CA ARG A 325 13.01 0.07 11.72
C ARG A 325 13.76 -0.83 10.75
N ASN A 326 15.03 -0.52 10.48
CA ASN A 326 15.86 -1.32 9.59
C ASN A 326 16.09 -2.75 10.12
N SER A 327 16.13 -2.95 11.43
CA SER A 327 16.21 -4.30 12.01
C SER A 327 14.99 -5.14 11.65
N TYR A 328 13.80 -4.54 11.61
CA TYR A 328 12.58 -5.24 11.18
C TYR A 328 12.50 -5.41 9.66
N TYR A 329 12.99 -4.44 8.88
CA TYR A 329 13.17 -4.66 7.45
C TYR A 329 14.05 -5.87 7.17
N GLN A 330 15.18 -5.97 7.85
CA GLN A 330 16.09 -7.11 7.72
C GLN A 330 15.42 -8.43 8.14
N LEU A 331 14.65 -8.41 9.22
CA LEU A 331 13.91 -9.59 9.69
C LEU A 331 12.91 -10.08 8.63
N ILE A 332 12.13 -9.17 8.04
CA ILE A 332 11.16 -9.52 6.99
C ILE A 332 11.87 -10.05 5.75
N ARG A 333 12.98 -9.44 5.37
CA ARG A 333 13.82 -9.90 4.27
C ARG A 333 14.35 -11.32 4.51
N ASP A 334 14.85 -11.59 5.70
CA ASP A 334 15.34 -12.93 6.07
C ASP A 334 14.22 -13.97 5.96
N ARG A 335 13.03 -13.64 6.44
CA ARG A 335 11.83 -14.50 6.33
C ARG A 335 11.49 -14.78 4.87
N ALA A 336 11.46 -13.73 4.05
CA ALA A 336 11.17 -13.85 2.62
C ALA A 336 12.24 -14.68 1.88
N ASP A 337 13.51 -14.53 2.24
CA ASP A 337 14.61 -15.29 1.64
C ASP A 337 14.48 -16.79 1.96
N ILE A 338 14.11 -17.16 3.18
CA ILE A 338 13.83 -18.55 3.56
C ILE A 338 12.75 -19.12 2.62
N PHE A 339 11.63 -18.42 2.48
CA PHE A 339 10.53 -18.87 1.64
C PHE A 339 10.95 -18.99 0.17
N LYS A 340 11.63 -17.99 -0.37
CA LYS A 340 12.09 -18.00 -1.77
C LYS A 340 13.02 -19.17 -2.07
N GLN A 341 13.98 -19.43 -1.20
CA GLN A 341 14.94 -20.53 -1.38
C GLN A 341 14.23 -21.88 -1.36
N GLU A 342 13.33 -22.09 -0.41
CA GLU A 342 12.57 -23.34 -0.32
C GLU A 342 11.58 -23.51 -1.46
N ALA A 343 10.92 -22.42 -1.88
CA ALA A 343 10.03 -22.45 -3.03
C ALA A 343 10.76 -22.87 -4.32
N ALA A 344 11.94 -22.30 -4.56
CA ALA A 344 12.78 -22.68 -5.70
C ALA A 344 13.20 -24.14 -5.62
N LYS A 345 13.54 -24.63 -4.44
CA LYS A 345 13.98 -26.02 -4.23
C LYS A 345 12.89 -27.04 -4.54
N VAL A 346 11.64 -26.75 -4.18
CA VAL A 346 10.51 -27.67 -4.44
C VAL A 346 9.80 -27.40 -5.78
N GLY A 347 10.14 -26.31 -6.45
CA GLY A 347 9.49 -25.93 -7.71
C GLY A 347 8.14 -25.23 -7.51
N LEU A 348 7.91 -24.58 -6.39
CA LEU A 348 6.71 -23.79 -6.15
C LEU A 348 6.82 -22.46 -6.92
N PRO A 349 5.89 -22.14 -7.84
CA PRO A 349 5.91 -20.87 -8.54
C PRO A 349 5.62 -19.71 -7.61
N MET A 350 6.31 -18.60 -7.82
CA MET A 350 6.11 -17.34 -7.11
C MET A 350 6.04 -16.21 -8.12
N LEU A 351 5.23 -15.18 -7.81
CA LEU A 351 5.33 -13.91 -8.52
C LEU A 351 6.62 -13.19 -8.11
N PRO A 352 7.14 -12.29 -8.97
CA PRO A 352 8.36 -11.54 -8.64
C PRO A 352 8.22 -10.79 -7.32
N TYR A 353 9.05 -11.13 -6.34
CA TYR A 353 9.13 -10.48 -5.05
C TYR A 353 10.43 -9.68 -4.94
N ARG A 354 10.34 -8.41 -4.57
CA ARG A 354 11.50 -7.51 -4.40
C ARG A 354 11.54 -6.87 -3.03
N GLY A 355 10.42 -6.82 -2.33
CA GLY A 355 10.32 -6.21 -1.01
C GLY A 355 8.88 -6.16 -0.51
N GLY A 356 8.68 -5.47 0.60
CA GLY A 356 7.37 -5.35 1.23
C GLY A 356 7.01 -6.53 2.13
N PHE A 357 5.74 -6.59 2.50
CA PHE A 357 5.23 -7.50 3.53
C PHE A 357 4.75 -8.85 3.01
N PHE A 358 4.51 -8.97 1.70
CA PHE A 358 3.76 -10.10 1.16
C PHE A 358 4.48 -10.80 0.03
N ILE A 359 4.27 -12.12 -0.01
CA ILE A 359 4.68 -12.98 -1.12
C ILE A 359 3.41 -13.58 -1.70
N THR A 360 3.34 -13.72 -3.03
CA THR A 360 2.17 -14.30 -3.69
C THR A 360 2.54 -15.47 -4.57
N ILE A 361 1.78 -16.54 -4.42
CA ILE A 361 1.84 -17.74 -5.25
C ILE A 361 0.68 -17.67 -6.24
N PRO A 362 0.92 -17.61 -7.56
CA PRO A 362 -0.15 -17.59 -8.54
C PRO A 362 -0.84 -18.95 -8.62
N THR A 363 -2.17 -18.95 -8.60
CA THR A 363 -2.99 -20.14 -8.79
C THR A 363 -4.44 -19.74 -9.08
N ASP A 364 -5.15 -20.55 -9.82
CA ASP A 364 -6.60 -20.39 -10.05
C ASP A 364 -7.45 -21.12 -8.98
N SER A 365 -6.82 -21.82 -8.05
CA SER A 365 -7.48 -22.66 -7.05
C SER A 365 -7.17 -22.23 -5.61
N ALA A 366 -7.00 -20.93 -5.38
CA ALA A 366 -6.57 -20.37 -4.10
C ALA A 366 -7.46 -20.80 -2.93
N ASN A 367 -8.79 -20.74 -3.10
CA ASN A 367 -9.73 -21.12 -2.03
C ASN A 367 -9.55 -22.57 -1.59
N ALA A 368 -9.48 -23.50 -2.54
CA ALA A 368 -9.33 -24.93 -2.24
C ALA A 368 -8.00 -25.20 -1.54
N ILE A 369 -6.92 -24.58 -1.99
CA ILE A 369 -5.59 -24.76 -1.41
C ILE A 369 -5.55 -24.18 0.01
N CYS A 370 -6.10 -22.99 0.22
CA CYS A 370 -6.15 -22.38 1.57
C CYS A 370 -6.98 -23.21 2.54
N GLU A 371 -8.12 -23.78 2.11
CA GLU A 371 -8.91 -24.68 2.96
C GLU A 371 -8.14 -25.97 3.30
N GLU A 372 -7.38 -26.51 2.36
CA GLU A 372 -6.52 -27.68 2.60
C GLU A 372 -5.41 -27.35 3.63
N LEU A 373 -4.81 -26.16 3.53
CA LEU A 373 -3.77 -25.70 4.45
C LEU A 373 -4.29 -25.52 5.90
N LYS A 374 -5.53 -25.11 6.07
CA LYS A 374 -6.15 -24.97 7.41
C LYS A 374 -6.16 -26.28 8.17
N LYS A 375 -6.23 -27.42 7.49
CA LYS A 375 -6.15 -28.75 8.13
C LYS A 375 -4.78 -28.99 8.79
N GLU A 376 -3.76 -28.28 8.33
CA GLU A 376 -2.41 -28.31 8.89
C GLU A 376 -2.12 -27.08 9.77
N HIS A 377 -3.14 -26.36 10.21
CA HIS A 377 -3.02 -25.13 11.02
C HIS A 377 -2.25 -24.01 10.31
N VAL A 378 -2.33 -23.92 8.99
CA VAL A 378 -1.70 -22.88 8.18
C VAL A 378 -2.79 -21.96 7.61
N TYR A 379 -2.68 -20.66 7.92
CA TYR A 379 -3.63 -19.62 7.52
C TYR A 379 -2.94 -18.59 6.63
N VAL A 380 -3.29 -18.58 5.37
CA VAL A 380 -2.85 -17.64 4.35
C VAL A 380 -4.09 -17.14 3.59
N ILE A 381 -3.96 -16.09 2.82
CA ILE A 381 -5.12 -15.41 2.20
C ILE A 381 -5.33 -15.89 0.78
N ALA A 382 -6.54 -16.37 0.50
CA ALA A 382 -6.98 -16.67 -0.85
C ALA A 382 -7.38 -15.38 -1.58
N LEU A 383 -6.73 -15.14 -2.73
CA LEU A 383 -7.07 -14.08 -3.66
C LEU A 383 -7.72 -14.67 -4.91
N ALA A 384 -8.28 -13.82 -5.77
CA ALA A 384 -8.93 -14.29 -7.01
C ALA A 384 -7.97 -15.10 -7.91
N LYS A 385 -6.68 -14.73 -7.92
CA LYS A 385 -5.68 -15.32 -8.81
C LYS A 385 -4.47 -15.90 -8.11
N GLY A 386 -4.48 -15.99 -6.79
CA GLY A 386 -3.31 -16.49 -6.05
C GLY A 386 -3.50 -16.56 -4.55
N ILE A 387 -2.42 -16.90 -3.87
CA ILE A 387 -2.35 -17.02 -2.42
C ILE A 387 -1.35 -15.98 -1.90
N ARG A 388 -1.79 -15.15 -0.96
CA ARG A 388 -0.94 -14.15 -0.31
C ARG A 388 -0.42 -14.68 1.01
N VAL A 389 0.90 -14.66 1.17
CA VAL A 389 1.61 -15.03 2.40
C VAL A 389 2.17 -13.77 3.05
N ALA A 390 1.73 -13.46 4.26
CA ALA A 390 2.21 -12.30 5.01
C ALA A 390 3.52 -12.62 5.75
N ALA A 391 4.64 -12.49 5.05
CA ALA A 391 5.98 -12.72 5.62
C ALA A 391 6.27 -11.82 6.83
N CYS A 392 5.65 -10.65 6.91
CA CYS A 392 5.80 -9.72 8.03
C CYS A 392 5.32 -10.28 9.37
N GLY A 393 4.44 -11.27 9.37
CA GLY A 393 3.83 -11.83 10.57
C GLY A 393 4.26 -13.26 10.95
N ILE A 394 5.04 -13.91 10.09
CA ILE A 394 5.40 -15.33 10.29
C ILE A 394 6.85 -15.43 10.81
N PRO A 395 7.08 -15.97 12.03
CA PRO A 395 8.45 -16.12 12.52
C PRO A 395 9.28 -17.07 11.64
N LYS A 396 10.61 -16.91 11.67
CA LYS A 396 11.51 -17.69 10.80
C LYS A 396 11.34 -19.21 10.96
N PHE A 397 11.14 -19.67 12.20
CA PHE A 397 10.97 -21.12 12.42
C PHE A 397 9.73 -21.69 11.74
N GLN A 398 8.69 -20.86 11.52
CA GLN A 398 7.47 -21.25 10.79
C GLN A 398 7.56 -20.96 9.30
N MET A 399 8.37 -19.99 8.88
CA MET A 399 8.68 -19.79 7.45
C MET A 399 9.40 -21.03 6.89
N THR A 400 10.28 -21.64 7.69
CA THR A 400 10.93 -22.90 7.33
C THR A 400 9.88 -24.00 7.16
N GLY A 401 9.84 -24.61 6.00
CA GLY A 401 8.89 -25.67 5.65
C GLY A 401 7.54 -25.17 5.08
N LEU A 402 7.26 -23.87 5.14
CA LEU A 402 5.97 -23.35 4.66
C LEU A 402 5.79 -23.51 3.16
N ALA A 403 6.80 -23.21 2.36
CA ALA A 403 6.74 -23.38 0.91
C ALA A 403 6.47 -24.83 0.52
N GLU A 404 7.10 -25.79 1.21
CA GLU A 404 6.86 -27.22 1.00
C GLU A 404 5.43 -27.62 1.38
N LYS A 405 4.88 -27.10 2.48
CA LYS A 405 3.49 -27.36 2.88
C LYS A 405 2.51 -26.87 1.81
N ILE A 406 2.73 -25.69 1.27
CA ILE A 406 1.90 -25.13 0.18
C ILE A 406 2.03 -26.01 -1.07
N TYR A 407 3.24 -26.35 -1.46
CA TYR A 407 3.49 -27.24 -2.60
C TYR A 407 2.78 -28.57 -2.46
N ASN A 408 2.90 -29.22 -1.28
CA ASN A 408 2.27 -30.51 -1.02
C ASN A 408 0.74 -30.40 -1.02
N ALA A 409 0.16 -29.33 -0.49
CA ALA A 409 -1.27 -29.11 -0.55
C ALA A 409 -1.76 -28.96 -2.02
N MET A 410 -1.04 -28.21 -2.84
CA MET A 410 -1.34 -28.08 -4.26
C MET A 410 -1.25 -29.42 -4.97
N LYS A 411 -0.22 -30.22 -4.67
CA LYS A 411 -0.02 -31.56 -5.26
C LYS A 411 -1.14 -32.51 -4.89
N ARG A 412 -1.55 -32.55 -3.60
CA ARG A 412 -2.67 -33.39 -3.15
C ARG A 412 -3.98 -33.06 -3.88
N LEU A 413 -4.18 -31.81 -4.22
CA LEU A 413 -5.38 -31.33 -4.92
C LEU A 413 -5.27 -31.40 -6.45
N GLY A 414 -4.11 -31.81 -7.00
CA GLY A 414 -3.87 -31.81 -8.45
C GLY A 414 -3.86 -30.41 -9.06
N LYS A 415 -3.30 -29.42 -8.33
CA LYS A 415 -3.33 -27.99 -8.69
C LYS A 415 -1.93 -27.38 -8.91
N LEU A 416 -0.93 -28.22 -9.21
CA LEU A 416 0.40 -27.76 -9.60
C LEU A 416 0.44 -27.38 -11.07
#